data_52d5b4cdb7e384d8793ad80a97628dc7
#
_entry.id   52d5b4cdb7e384d8793ad80a97628dc7
#
_cell.length_a   1.000
_cell.length_b   1.000
_cell.length_c   1.000
_cell.angle_alpha   90.00
_cell.angle_beta   90.00
_cell.angle_gamma   90.00
#
_symmetry.space_group_name_H-M   'P 1'
#
loop_
_entity.id
_entity.type
_entity.pdbx_description
1 polymer ?
#
loop_
_entity_poly.entity_id
_entity_poly.type
_entity_poly.pdbx_seq_one_letter_code
_entity_poly.pdbx_strand_id
1 'polypeptide(L)'
;RYIIGGKGMFAMVAVPLRAFVRSREGLEAADLLLGWLPMLYEARPAPKLSAQSGLTCYAHPMRPESKGSIHIISADANDQPAIDFNFLSAPVDAELTVAAVRIAQSIMRAPALRPLEVSEIAPGETLSTDDEIIDWVKATAETTFHPVGTCKMGADRMAVVDERLRVHGIEGLRVADASIMPTLISGNTNAPSIMIGEKAADMVLKDNPA
;
A
#
# COMPACT_ATOMS: atom_id res chain seq x y z
N ARG A 1 -8.88 -30.02 -4.36
CA ARG A 1 -9.95 -29.46 -5.24
C ARG A 1 -9.35 -28.59 -6.36
N TYR A 2 -8.37 -27.73 -6.05
CA TYR A 2 -7.75 -26.87 -7.07
C TYR A 2 -6.98 -27.67 -8.11
N ILE A 3 -6.10 -28.57 -7.70
CA ILE A 3 -5.27 -29.41 -8.61
C ILE A 3 -6.10 -30.30 -9.54
N ILE A 4 -7.25 -30.80 -9.05
CA ILE A 4 -8.07 -31.77 -9.81
C ILE A 4 -9.20 -31.07 -10.59
N GLY A 5 -9.69 -29.93 -10.15
CA GLY A 5 -10.89 -29.31 -10.73
C GLY A 5 -10.86 -27.78 -10.86
N GLY A 6 -9.73 -27.12 -10.59
CA GLY A 6 -9.62 -25.67 -10.67
C GLY A 6 -10.57 -24.89 -9.74
N LYS A 7 -11.03 -25.52 -8.65
CA LYS A 7 -12.05 -24.97 -7.75
C LYS A 7 -11.53 -24.85 -6.32
N GLY A 8 -12.16 -23.99 -5.52
CA GLY A 8 -11.83 -23.77 -4.12
C GLY A 8 -11.01 -22.50 -3.89
N MET A 9 -10.50 -22.32 -2.67
CA MET A 9 -9.85 -21.07 -2.24
C MET A 9 -8.67 -20.68 -3.15
N PHE A 10 -7.86 -21.62 -3.62
CA PHE A 10 -6.74 -21.35 -4.52
C PHE A 10 -7.14 -20.99 -5.96
N ALA A 11 -8.42 -21.09 -6.31
CA ALA A 11 -8.94 -20.60 -7.58
C ALA A 11 -9.42 -19.14 -7.51
N MET A 12 -9.40 -18.53 -6.33
CA MET A 12 -9.82 -17.15 -6.10
C MET A 12 -8.59 -16.24 -6.00
N VAL A 13 -8.78 -14.97 -6.30
CA VAL A 13 -7.79 -13.94 -5.96
C VAL A 13 -7.68 -13.84 -4.44
N ALA A 14 -6.49 -13.49 -3.94
CA ALA A 14 -6.24 -13.42 -2.48
C ALA A 14 -7.18 -12.44 -1.77
N VAL A 15 -7.56 -11.36 -2.44
CA VAL A 15 -8.50 -10.34 -1.93
C VAL A 15 -9.68 -10.22 -2.88
N PRO A 16 -10.70 -11.08 -2.73
CA PRO A 16 -11.84 -11.11 -3.64
C PRO A 16 -12.79 -9.93 -3.48
N LEU A 17 -12.75 -9.25 -2.36
CA LEU A 17 -13.59 -8.08 -2.07
C LEU A 17 -12.74 -6.89 -1.66
N ARG A 18 -12.99 -5.76 -2.31
CA ARG A 18 -12.38 -4.46 -1.98
C ARG A 18 -13.44 -3.38 -1.96
N ALA A 19 -13.26 -2.39 -1.09
CA ALA A 19 -14.09 -1.19 -1.03
C ALA A 19 -13.20 0.05 -1.05
N PHE A 20 -13.55 0.98 -1.89
CA PHE A 20 -13.00 2.34 -1.90
C PHE A 20 -14.02 3.24 -1.22
N VAL A 21 -13.66 3.79 -0.08
CA VAL A 21 -14.58 4.53 0.76
C VAL A 21 -14.04 5.92 1.09
N ARG A 22 -14.93 6.83 1.45
CA ARG A 22 -14.58 8.14 1.96
C ARG A 22 -14.45 8.08 3.47
N SER A 23 -13.38 8.65 4.02
CA SER A 23 -13.16 8.73 5.46
C SER A 23 -14.20 9.61 6.16
N ARG A 24 -14.75 10.59 5.43
CA ARG A 24 -15.78 11.54 5.90
C ARG A 24 -16.68 11.96 4.76
N GLU A 25 -17.82 12.53 5.11
CA GLU A 25 -18.73 13.13 4.14
C GLU A 25 -18.10 14.36 3.43
N GLY A 26 -18.59 14.66 2.23
CA GLY A 26 -18.18 15.85 1.46
C GLY A 26 -16.90 15.69 0.65
N LEU A 27 -16.17 14.56 0.75
CA LEU A 27 -15.03 14.33 -0.14
C LEU A 27 -15.50 14.02 -1.57
N GLU A 28 -14.81 14.56 -2.57
CA GLU A 28 -15.12 14.28 -3.98
C GLU A 28 -14.82 12.83 -4.36
N ALA A 29 -13.73 12.28 -3.83
CA ALA A 29 -13.27 10.92 -4.12
C ALA A 29 -13.02 10.11 -2.85
N ALA A 30 -12.98 8.78 -2.98
CA ALA A 30 -12.54 7.89 -1.92
C ALA A 30 -11.06 8.15 -1.58
N ASP A 31 -10.74 8.06 -0.30
CA ASP A 31 -9.40 8.26 0.25
C ASP A 31 -8.90 7.08 1.08
N LEU A 32 -9.77 6.08 1.31
CA LEU A 32 -9.45 4.83 2.00
C LEU A 32 -9.73 3.63 1.10
N LEU A 33 -8.88 2.62 1.21
CA LEU A 33 -9.10 1.30 0.63
C LEU A 33 -9.21 0.27 1.75
N LEU A 34 -10.26 -0.53 1.69
CA LEU A 34 -10.46 -1.71 2.53
C LEU A 34 -10.47 -2.96 1.66
N GLY A 35 -9.92 -4.05 2.17
CA GLY A 35 -9.96 -5.33 1.47
C GLY A 35 -10.14 -6.50 2.43
N TRP A 36 -10.80 -7.56 1.97
CA TRP A 36 -11.10 -8.73 2.78
C TRP A 36 -10.46 -9.98 2.20
N LEU A 37 -9.66 -10.65 3.05
CA LEU A 37 -9.10 -11.96 2.78
C LEU A 37 -9.99 -13.02 3.46
N PRO A 38 -10.40 -14.10 2.76
CA PRO A 38 -11.23 -15.16 3.33
C PRO A 38 -10.42 -16.13 4.21
N MET A 39 -9.55 -15.59 5.05
CA MET A 39 -8.67 -16.32 5.96
C MET A 39 -8.19 -15.40 7.08
N LEU A 40 -7.83 -15.95 8.22
CA LEU A 40 -7.14 -15.20 9.26
C LEU A 40 -5.65 -15.15 8.94
N TYR A 41 -5.15 -13.93 8.80
CA TYR A 41 -3.75 -13.64 8.48
C TYR A 41 -3.12 -12.80 9.58
N GLU A 42 -2.02 -13.28 10.11
CA GLU A 42 -1.19 -12.55 11.07
C GLU A 42 0.09 -12.10 10.36
N ALA A 43 0.30 -10.78 10.28
CA ALA A 43 1.45 -10.21 9.58
C ALA A 43 2.74 -10.32 10.40
N ARG A 44 2.68 -10.17 11.71
CA ARG A 44 3.85 -10.14 12.61
C ARG A 44 3.76 -11.17 13.72
N PRO A 45 4.90 -11.64 14.27
CA PRO A 45 6.30 -11.32 13.90
C PRO A 45 6.73 -11.89 12.55
N ALA A 46 6.00 -12.87 12.01
CA ALA A 46 6.21 -13.44 10.69
C ALA A 46 4.86 -13.76 10.06
N PRO A 47 4.69 -13.57 8.74
CA PRO A 47 3.44 -13.88 8.05
C PRO A 47 3.00 -15.32 8.30
N LYS A 48 1.80 -15.50 8.81
CA LYS A 48 1.24 -16.84 9.01
C LYS A 48 -0.27 -16.86 8.80
N LEU A 49 -0.77 -17.99 8.31
CA LEU A 49 -2.19 -18.28 8.23
C LEU A 49 -2.63 -19.06 9.47
N SER A 50 -3.76 -18.65 10.05
CA SER A 50 -4.39 -19.40 11.13
C SER A 50 -5.09 -20.66 10.59
N ALA A 51 -5.14 -21.70 11.40
CA ALA A 51 -5.97 -22.88 11.14
C ALA A 51 -7.45 -22.63 11.46
N GLN A 52 -7.77 -21.54 12.17
CA GLN A 52 -9.15 -21.17 12.47
C GLN A 52 -9.84 -20.56 11.24
N SER A 53 -11.14 -20.80 11.13
CA SER A 53 -11.97 -20.14 10.13
C SER A 53 -12.18 -18.68 10.51
N GLY A 54 -12.06 -17.79 9.52
CA GLY A 54 -12.27 -16.39 9.73
C GLY A 54 -11.90 -15.58 8.50
N LEU A 55 -11.93 -14.27 8.64
CA LEU A 55 -11.50 -13.34 7.58
C LEU A 55 -10.66 -12.21 8.17
N THR A 56 -9.77 -11.69 7.38
CA THR A 56 -8.97 -10.51 7.72
C THR A 56 -9.42 -9.35 6.85
N CYS A 57 -9.79 -8.24 7.49
CA CYS A 57 -9.96 -6.96 6.82
C CYS A 57 -8.67 -6.17 6.98
N TYR A 58 -8.07 -5.76 5.87
CA TYR A 58 -7.03 -4.73 5.90
C TYR A 58 -7.60 -3.41 5.41
N ALA A 59 -7.07 -2.32 5.92
CA ALA A 59 -7.48 -0.99 5.54
C ALA A 59 -6.27 -0.04 5.55
N HIS A 60 -6.25 0.90 4.62
CA HIS A 60 -5.17 1.89 4.57
C HIS A 60 -5.60 3.17 3.83
N PRO A 61 -4.98 4.33 4.16
CA PRO A 61 -5.05 5.53 3.34
C PRO A 61 -4.54 5.26 1.92
N MET A 62 -5.19 5.84 0.92
CA MET A 62 -4.79 5.66 -0.48
C MET A 62 -3.71 6.64 -0.91
N ARG A 63 -3.65 7.80 -0.29
CA ARG A 63 -2.70 8.88 -0.60
C ARG A 63 -2.07 9.42 0.68
N PRO A 64 -1.17 8.65 1.33
CA PRO A 64 -0.50 9.11 2.53
C PRO A 64 0.41 10.31 2.23
N GLU A 65 0.52 11.23 3.20
CA GLU A 65 1.39 12.41 3.13
C GLU A 65 2.72 12.20 3.85
N SER A 66 2.84 11.20 4.72
CA SER A 66 4.10 10.82 5.37
C SER A 66 5.15 10.45 4.33
N LYS A 67 6.37 10.94 4.55
CA LYS A 67 7.51 10.69 3.64
C LYS A 67 8.67 10.11 4.43
N GLY A 68 9.23 9.06 3.89
CA GLY A 68 10.46 8.45 4.36
C GLY A 68 11.67 8.83 3.54
N SER A 69 12.76 8.12 3.77
CA SER A 69 14.02 8.31 3.04
C SER A 69 14.76 7.00 2.83
N ILE A 70 15.63 6.99 1.82
CA ILE A 70 16.59 5.92 1.58
C ILE A 70 17.96 6.53 1.31
N HIS A 71 18.99 6.01 1.99
CA HIS A 71 20.36 6.53 1.88
C HIS A 71 21.37 5.41 1.79
N ILE A 72 22.37 5.58 0.92
CA ILE A 72 23.57 4.74 0.89
C ILE A 72 24.36 4.98 2.19
N ILE A 73 24.81 3.92 2.86
CA ILE A 73 25.55 4.00 4.12
C ILE A 73 27.04 3.70 3.98
N SER A 74 27.47 3.13 2.85
CA SER A 74 28.87 2.83 2.55
C SER A 74 29.15 2.85 1.06
N ALA A 75 30.41 2.68 0.66
CA ALA A 75 30.82 2.51 -0.73
C ALA A 75 30.71 1.04 -1.22
N ASP A 76 30.44 0.09 -0.34
CA ASP A 76 30.21 -1.31 -0.72
C ASP A 76 28.79 -1.48 -1.25
N ALA A 77 28.66 -1.89 -2.52
CA ALA A 77 27.38 -2.11 -3.17
C ALA A 77 26.56 -3.30 -2.57
N ASN A 78 27.17 -4.13 -1.73
CA ASN A 78 26.49 -5.23 -1.05
C ASN A 78 25.84 -4.78 0.29
N ASP A 79 26.24 -3.63 0.81
CA ASP A 79 25.62 -3.10 2.02
C ASP A 79 24.19 -2.65 1.76
N GLN A 80 23.30 -3.06 2.65
CA GLN A 80 21.89 -2.64 2.57
C GLN A 80 21.78 -1.13 2.87
N PRO A 81 21.02 -0.36 2.08
CA PRO A 81 20.83 1.05 2.36
C PRO A 81 20.06 1.26 3.68
N ALA A 82 20.25 2.41 4.29
CA ALA A 82 19.40 2.86 5.39
C ALA A 82 18.02 3.24 4.79
N ILE A 83 16.97 2.55 5.23
CA ILE A 83 15.58 2.78 4.80
C ILE A 83 14.77 3.21 6.02
N ASP A 84 14.23 4.42 5.96
CA ASP A 84 13.27 4.93 6.93
C ASP A 84 11.94 5.21 6.22
N PHE A 85 10.91 4.45 6.52
CA PHE A 85 9.57 4.67 5.96
C PHE A 85 8.85 5.84 6.61
N ASN A 86 9.18 6.17 7.86
CA ASN A 86 8.60 7.29 8.61
C ASN A 86 7.07 7.32 8.59
N PHE A 87 6.43 6.14 8.70
CA PHE A 87 4.97 6.00 8.67
C PHE A 87 4.30 6.83 9.77
N LEU A 88 3.11 7.37 9.48
CA LEU A 88 2.28 8.15 10.39
C LEU A 88 2.95 9.44 10.91
N SER A 89 3.97 9.94 10.23
CA SER A 89 4.61 11.22 10.58
C SER A 89 3.76 12.44 10.23
N ALA A 90 2.89 12.33 9.23
CA ALA A 90 1.89 13.34 8.90
C ALA A 90 0.61 13.10 9.72
N PRO A 91 0.07 14.12 10.43
CA PRO A 91 -1.14 13.97 11.25
C PRO A 91 -2.34 13.42 10.48
N VAL A 92 -2.52 13.84 9.24
CA VAL A 92 -3.62 13.37 8.38
C VAL A 92 -3.58 11.87 8.15
N ASP A 93 -2.40 11.24 8.10
CA ASP A 93 -2.27 9.80 7.91
C ASP A 93 -2.73 9.03 9.17
N ALA A 94 -2.48 9.58 10.35
CA ALA A 94 -2.99 9.03 11.59
C ALA A 94 -4.52 9.13 11.66
N GLU A 95 -5.08 10.30 11.34
CA GLU A 95 -6.54 10.51 11.29
C GLU A 95 -7.22 9.55 10.31
N LEU A 96 -6.68 9.41 9.09
CA LEU A 96 -7.20 8.50 8.07
C LEU A 96 -7.07 7.03 8.50
N THR A 97 -6.00 6.68 9.19
CA THR A 97 -5.79 5.31 9.70
C THR A 97 -6.81 4.96 10.78
N VAL A 98 -7.08 5.87 11.71
CA VAL A 98 -8.14 5.69 12.72
C VAL A 98 -9.50 5.55 12.04
N ALA A 99 -9.82 6.43 11.10
CA ALA A 99 -11.07 6.36 10.33
C ALA A 99 -11.21 5.01 9.60
N ALA A 100 -10.13 4.51 9.01
CA ALA A 100 -10.10 3.23 8.32
C ALA A 100 -10.43 2.04 9.26
N VAL A 101 -9.84 2.00 10.45
CA VAL A 101 -10.13 0.98 11.47
C VAL A 101 -11.59 1.06 11.91
N ARG A 102 -12.10 2.25 12.23
CA ARG A 102 -13.49 2.45 12.66
C ARG A 102 -14.50 2.07 11.59
N ILE A 103 -14.24 2.41 10.33
CA ILE A 103 -15.09 2.03 9.19
C ILE A 103 -15.07 0.51 9.01
N ALA A 104 -13.90 -0.14 9.07
CA ALA A 104 -13.80 -1.59 9.00
C ALA A 104 -14.62 -2.28 10.09
N GLN A 105 -14.50 -1.83 11.34
CA GLN A 105 -15.30 -2.32 12.47
C GLN A 105 -16.80 -2.12 12.26
N SER A 106 -17.20 -0.94 11.78
CA SER A 106 -18.61 -0.63 11.47
C SER A 106 -19.18 -1.58 10.42
N ILE A 107 -18.43 -1.85 9.35
CA ILE A 107 -18.85 -2.80 8.30
C ILE A 107 -18.99 -4.21 8.88
N MET A 108 -18.02 -4.67 9.69
CA MET A 108 -18.03 -6.00 10.26
C MET A 108 -19.16 -6.21 11.31
N ARG A 109 -19.63 -5.12 11.93
CA ARG A 109 -20.76 -5.14 12.87
C ARG A 109 -22.13 -4.94 12.18
N ALA A 110 -22.18 -4.81 10.87
CA ALA A 110 -23.41 -4.58 10.13
C ALA A 110 -24.45 -5.69 10.36
N PRO A 111 -25.74 -5.36 10.44
CA PRO A 111 -26.81 -6.35 10.70
C PRO A 111 -26.81 -7.52 9.71
N ALA A 112 -26.42 -7.28 8.45
CA ALA A 112 -26.33 -8.32 7.42
C ALA A 112 -25.30 -9.41 7.72
N LEU A 113 -24.30 -9.14 8.56
CA LEU A 113 -23.25 -10.10 8.93
C LEU A 113 -23.57 -10.86 10.24
N ARG A 114 -24.59 -10.47 11.00
CA ARG A 114 -24.98 -11.14 12.24
C ARG A 114 -25.21 -12.65 12.11
N PRO A 115 -25.82 -13.15 11.01
CA PRO A 115 -26.03 -14.60 10.86
C PRO A 115 -24.74 -15.41 10.74
N LEU A 116 -23.59 -14.76 10.48
CA LEU A 116 -22.27 -15.40 10.40
C LEU A 116 -21.59 -15.52 11.78
N GLU A 117 -22.19 -14.96 12.85
CA GLU A 117 -21.67 -14.99 14.22
C GLU A 117 -20.19 -14.58 14.31
N VAL A 118 -19.79 -13.56 13.53
CA VAL A 118 -18.41 -13.08 13.54
C VAL A 118 -18.10 -12.36 14.84
N SER A 119 -16.94 -12.69 15.42
CA SER A 119 -16.36 -11.98 16.55
C SER A 119 -15.05 -11.32 16.15
N GLU A 120 -14.80 -10.12 16.67
CA GLU A 120 -13.58 -9.38 16.41
C GLU A 120 -12.43 -9.99 17.24
N ILE A 121 -11.33 -10.39 16.56
CA ILE A 121 -10.13 -10.93 17.19
C ILE A 121 -9.11 -9.80 17.41
N ALA A 122 -8.96 -8.93 16.43
CA ALA A 122 -8.04 -7.79 16.46
C ALA A 122 -8.62 -6.62 15.65
N PRO A 123 -8.48 -5.39 16.13
CA PRO A 123 -7.79 -4.92 17.34
C PRO A 123 -8.44 -5.34 18.65
N GLY A 124 -9.67 -5.83 18.63
CA GLY A 124 -10.50 -6.18 19.78
C GLY A 124 -11.39 -5.01 20.21
N GLU A 125 -12.47 -5.36 20.92
CA GLU A 125 -13.51 -4.40 21.32
C GLU A 125 -13.05 -3.39 22.39
N THR A 126 -11.85 -3.56 22.94
CA THR A 126 -11.33 -2.73 24.05
C THR A 126 -10.71 -1.42 23.59
N LEU A 127 -10.34 -1.29 22.31
CA LEU A 127 -9.76 -0.03 21.79
C LEU A 127 -10.86 0.99 21.53
N SER A 128 -10.94 2.00 22.39
CA SER A 128 -12.01 3.00 22.40
C SER A 128 -11.55 4.38 21.91
N THR A 129 -10.31 4.74 22.20
CA THR A 129 -9.73 6.04 21.85
C THR A 129 -8.91 5.97 20.56
N ASP A 130 -8.71 7.13 19.93
CA ASP A 130 -7.90 7.24 18.72
C ASP A 130 -6.43 6.92 19.00
N ASP A 131 -5.91 7.33 20.17
CA ASP A 131 -4.54 7.04 20.58
C ASP A 131 -4.30 5.54 20.76
N GLU A 132 -5.24 4.82 21.39
CA GLU A 132 -5.17 3.35 21.53
C GLU A 132 -5.16 2.66 20.15
N ILE A 133 -5.96 3.14 19.20
CA ILE A 133 -5.96 2.60 17.83
C ILE A 133 -4.62 2.86 17.16
N ILE A 134 -4.05 4.07 17.28
CA ILE A 134 -2.76 4.41 16.68
C ILE A 134 -1.63 3.59 17.30
N ASP A 135 -1.63 3.40 18.61
CA ASP A 135 -0.61 2.59 19.27
C ASP A 135 -0.70 1.11 18.85
N TRP A 136 -1.92 0.58 18.72
CA TRP A 136 -2.12 -0.76 18.17
C TRP A 136 -1.62 -0.85 16.71
N VAL A 137 -1.94 0.13 15.87
CA VAL A 137 -1.48 0.18 14.48
C VAL A 137 0.05 0.22 14.41
N LYS A 138 0.71 1.06 15.20
CA LYS A 138 2.18 1.11 15.25
C LYS A 138 2.82 -0.23 15.63
N ALA A 139 2.15 -1.00 16.49
CA ALA A 139 2.64 -2.31 16.93
C ALA A 139 2.39 -3.43 15.91
N THR A 140 1.33 -3.34 15.10
CA THR A 140 0.83 -4.48 14.31
C THR A 140 0.79 -4.26 12.81
N ALA A 141 0.72 -3.01 12.34
CA ALA A 141 0.64 -2.73 10.91
C ALA A 141 1.94 -3.01 10.18
N GLU A 142 1.82 -3.28 8.89
CA GLU A 142 2.94 -3.42 7.97
C GLU A 142 2.64 -2.70 6.64
N THR A 143 3.66 -2.60 5.80
CA THR A 143 3.55 -1.98 4.49
C THR A 143 2.66 -2.81 3.56
N THR A 144 1.96 -2.14 2.63
CA THR A 144 1.26 -2.78 1.50
C THR A 144 2.20 -3.02 0.30
N PHE A 145 3.51 -2.82 0.46
CA PHE A 145 4.55 -3.05 -0.54
C PHE A 145 4.39 -2.22 -1.83
N HIS A 146 3.97 -0.97 -1.68
CA HIS A 146 3.80 -0.02 -2.78
C HIS A 146 4.61 1.28 -2.59
N PRO A 147 5.93 1.22 -2.25
CA PRO A 147 6.75 2.42 -2.13
C PRO A 147 6.95 3.08 -3.50
N VAL A 148 6.99 4.42 -3.48
CA VAL A 148 7.21 5.26 -4.67
C VAL A 148 8.07 6.48 -4.31
N GLY A 149 8.54 7.22 -5.32
CA GLY A 149 9.07 8.57 -5.13
C GLY A 149 10.55 8.70 -4.83
N THR A 150 11.30 7.61 -4.64
CA THR A 150 12.74 7.66 -4.33
C THR A 150 13.59 8.19 -5.50
N CYS A 151 13.09 8.11 -6.73
CA CYS A 151 13.66 8.74 -7.93
C CYS A 151 12.62 9.61 -8.63
N LYS A 152 11.88 10.45 -7.86
CA LYS A 152 10.73 11.18 -8.36
C LYS A 152 11.01 11.98 -9.62
N MET A 153 10.05 11.97 -10.54
CA MET A 153 10.03 12.79 -11.73
C MET A 153 9.70 14.24 -11.38
N GLY A 154 10.33 15.19 -12.06
CA GLY A 154 10.02 16.60 -11.92
C GLY A 154 11.13 17.52 -12.42
N ALA A 155 10.91 18.83 -12.22
CA ALA A 155 11.89 19.87 -12.55
C ALA A 155 12.41 20.60 -11.29
N ASP A 156 11.95 20.21 -10.10
CA ASP A 156 12.42 20.79 -8.84
C ASP A 156 13.77 20.18 -8.42
N ARG A 157 14.44 20.86 -7.46
CA ARG A 157 15.78 20.47 -6.98
C ARG A 157 15.88 19.03 -6.48
N MET A 158 14.78 18.46 -6.00
CA MET A 158 14.74 17.09 -5.47
C MET A 158 14.31 16.06 -6.51
N ALA A 159 13.99 16.47 -7.73
CA ALA A 159 13.68 15.56 -8.82
C ALA A 159 14.94 14.82 -9.29
N VAL A 160 14.82 13.52 -9.48
CA VAL A 160 15.93 12.67 -9.96
C VAL A 160 15.85 12.50 -11.47
N VAL A 161 14.65 12.44 -12.05
CA VAL A 161 14.45 12.29 -13.50
C VAL A 161 13.55 13.37 -14.07
N ASP A 162 13.75 13.66 -15.38
CA ASP A 162 12.88 14.53 -16.17
C ASP A 162 11.61 13.80 -16.67
N GLU A 163 10.76 14.50 -17.44
CA GLU A 163 9.54 13.93 -18.04
C GLU A 163 9.81 12.84 -19.10
N ARG A 164 11.06 12.67 -19.51
CA ARG A 164 11.53 11.58 -20.38
C ARG A 164 12.26 10.48 -19.61
N LEU A 165 12.15 10.46 -18.29
CA LEU A 165 12.77 9.50 -17.37
C LEU A 165 14.31 9.54 -17.35
N ARG A 166 14.94 10.57 -17.90
CA ARG A 166 16.41 10.74 -17.93
C ARG A 166 16.87 11.31 -16.60
N VAL A 167 17.94 10.74 -16.05
CA VAL A 167 18.52 11.22 -14.79
C VAL A 167 19.14 12.59 -14.99
N HIS A 168 18.79 13.55 -14.14
CA HIS A 168 19.36 14.89 -14.20
C HIS A 168 20.87 14.86 -13.97
N GLY A 169 21.63 15.48 -14.89
CA GLY A 169 23.07 15.61 -14.79
C GLY A 169 23.88 14.36 -15.18
N ILE A 170 23.24 13.28 -15.62
CA ILE A 170 23.91 12.06 -16.09
C ILE A 170 23.38 11.69 -17.48
N GLU A 171 24.27 11.63 -18.47
CA GLU A 171 23.90 11.23 -19.83
C GLU A 171 23.74 9.71 -19.95
N GLY A 172 22.79 9.29 -20.79
CA GLY A 172 22.59 7.88 -21.12
C GLY A 172 21.90 7.03 -20.03
N LEU A 173 21.51 7.62 -18.89
CA LEU A 173 20.87 6.91 -17.78
C LEU A 173 19.40 7.31 -17.62
N ARG A 174 18.55 6.31 -17.40
CA ARG A 174 17.12 6.49 -17.10
C ARG A 174 16.71 5.65 -15.89
N VAL A 175 15.62 6.07 -15.22
CA VAL A 175 14.90 5.26 -14.24
C VAL A 175 13.48 5.03 -14.74
N ALA A 176 13.02 3.78 -14.75
CA ALA A 176 11.74 3.39 -15.35
C ALA A 176 10.97 2.38 -14.48
N ASP A 177 10.67 2.77 -13.27
CA ASP A 177 9.90 1.97 -12.30
C ASP A 177 9.02 2.87 -11.42
N ALA A 178 8.38 2.30 -10.39
CA ALA A 178 7.49 3.03 -9.48
C ALA A 178 8.19 4.18 -8.72
N SER A 179 9.52 4.18 -8.60
CA SER A 179 10.26 5.22 -7.89
C SER A 179 10.16 6.60 -8.53
N ILE A 180 9.82 6.66 -9.83
CA ILE A 180 9.65 7.95 -10.55
C ILE A 180 8.37 8.70 -10.16
N MET A 181 7.37 8.03 -9.55
CA MET A 181 6.10 8.67 -9.18
C MET A 181 6.34 9.75 -8.13
N PRO A 182 5.95 11.03 -8.38
CA PRO A 182 6.14 12.10 -7.39
C PRO A 182 5.30 11.93 -6.12
N THR A 183 4.15 11.26 -6.26
CA THR A 183 3.21 10.94 -5.19
C THR A 183 2.61 9.56 -5.42
N LEU A 184 2.17 8.91 -4.33
CA LEU A 184 1.47 7.65 -4.44
C LEU A 184 0.13 7.84 -5.16
N ILE A 185 -0.17 6.95 -6.08
CA ILE A 185 -1.47 6.92 -6.77
C ILE A 185 -2.56 6.32 -5.85
N SER A 186 -3.83 6.54 -6.22
CA SER A 186 -4.99 6.02 -5.48
C SER A 186 -5.24 4.54 -5.75
N GLY A 187 -4.26 3.68 -5.51
CA GLY A 187 -4.39 2.24 -5.74
C GLY A 187 -3.05 1.51 -5.78
N ASN A 188 -3.11 0.22 -6.14
CA ASN A 188 -1.93 -0.63 -6.25
C ASN A 188 -1.01 -0.18 -7.40
N THR A 189 0.30 -0.26 -7.20
CA THR A 189 1.31 0.30 -8.13
C THR A 189 1.65 -0.61 -9.32
N ASN A 190 1.11 -1.82 -9.42
CA ASN A 190 1.46 -2.76 -10.49
C ASN A 190 1.11 -2.23 -11.90
N ALA A 191 -0.14 -1.80 -12.11
CA ALA A 191 -0.58 -1.31 -13.42
C ALA A 191 0.20 -0.05 -13.87
N PRO A 192 0.38 0.99 -13.02
CA PRO A 192 1.21 2.13 -13.42
C PRO A 192 2.68 1.77 -13.61
N SER A 193 3.25 0.79 -12.89
CA SER A 193 4.62 0.33 -13.13
C SER A 193 4.79 -0.29 -14.51
N ILE A 194 3.83 -1.10 -14.96
CA ILE A 194 3.79 -1.64 -16.33
C ILE A 194 3.69 -0.49 -17.35
N MET A 195 2.79 0.47 -17.12
CA MET A 195 2.63 1.63 -18.00
C MET A 195 3.91 2.47 -18.08
N ILE A 196 4.62 2.67 -16.97
CA ILE A 196 5.92 3.36 -16.94
C ILE A 196 6.93 2.61 -17.81
N GLY A 197 7.01 1.28 -17.70
CA GLY A 197 7.90 0.45 -18.51
C GLY A 197 7.62 0.56 -20.01
N GLU A 198 6.35 0.47 -20.41
CA GLU A 198 5.92 0.64 -21.83
C GLU A 198 6.27 2.03 -22.36
N LYS A 199 6.01 3.09 -21.57
CA LYS A 199 6.37 4.46 -21.95
C LYS A 199 7.87 4.67 -22.04
N ALA A 200 8.65 4.08 -21.12
CA ALA A 200 10.09 4.14 -21.16
C ALA A 200 10.66 3.49 -22.41
N ALA A 201 10.18 2.30 -22.79
CA ALA A 201 10.58 1.61 -24.00
C ALA A 201 10.30 2.46 -25.26
N ASP A 202 9.13 3.06 -25.35
CA ASP A 202 8.74 3.96 -26.44
C ASP A 202 9.67 5.20 -26.55
N MET A 203 10.04 5.79 -25.39
CA MET A 203 10.96 6.92 -25.33
C MET A 203 12.38 6.52 -25.78
N VAL A 204 12.86 5.36 -25.32
CA VAL A 204 14.20 4.84 -25.70
C VAL A 204 14.28 4.58 -27.21
N LEU A 205 13.27 3.93 -27.79
CA LEU A 205 13.23 3.66 -29.24
C LEU A 205 13.18 4.94 -30.08
N LYS A 206 12.44 5.96 -29.64
CA LYS A 206 12.39 7.27 -30.33
C LYS A 206 13.70 8.06 -30.24
N ASP A 207 14.41 7.91 -29.12
CA ASP A 207 15.71 8.60 -28.97
C ASP A 207 16.88 7.90 -29.69
N ASN A 208 16.69 6.61 -30.02
CA ASN A 208 17.71 5.79 -30.74
C ASN A 208 17.04 5.10 -31.95
N PRO A 209 16.67 5.84 -32.99
CA PRO A 209 16.11 5.24 -34.19
C PRO A 209 17.17 4.32 -34.85
N ALA A 210 16.73 3.14 -35.32
CA ALA A 210 17.58 2.17 -36.00
C ALA A 210 18.12 2.69 -37.33
#